data_b3e9c267bd4608905af8bbf71505ffba
#
_entry.id   b3e9c267bd4608905af8bbf71505ffba
#
_cell.length_a   1.000
_cell.length_b   1.000
_cell.length_c   1.000
_cell.angle_alpha   90.00
_cell.angle_beta   90.00
_cell.angle_gamma   90.00
#
_symmetry.space_group_name_H-M   'P 1'
#
loop_
_entity.id
_entity.type
_entity.pdbx_description
1 polymer ?
#
loop_
_entity_poly.entity_id
_entity_poly.type
_entity_poly.pdbx_seq_one_letter_code
_entity_poly.pdbx_strand_id
1 'polypeptide(L)'
;LSIRRQRQMCIRDSFYIGEGETQYRPLIDLYKKCREEKVGREEFLRRAAKLPGMYVPRFYETAYHEDGTIASFRPTEEGISATIRKELVTDMTDSFYPMKPVVPYIKVTQDRVVLEIQRGCIRGCRFCQAGQLYRPVRERDVEVLKKYAMEMLKNTGHEEISLSSLSSSDYSKLPELIDFLMEECNKRHINISLPSLRIDAFSLDVMSKVQDVKKSSLTFAPEAGSQRLRDVINKGLTEEVILHGSALAFEGGWTRVKLYFMLGHPTETEEDIRGIAELSNKIAATFFDTVPKEKRVNGRVQIVTSTSFFVPKPFTPFQWAPQCTKEEFVEKPYLT
;
A
#
# COMPACT_ATOMS: atom_id res chain seq x y z
N LEU A 1 25.71 -10.62 4.66
CA LEU A 1 24.27 -10.66 4.95
C LEU A 1 23.97 -11.36 6.28
N SER A 2 24.71 -12.45 6.67
CA SER A 2 24.50 -13.18 7.92
C SER A 2 24.82 -12.34 9.17
N ILE A 3 25.87 -11.53 9.14
CA ILE A 3 26.31 -10.70 10.28
C ILE A 3 25.28 -9.57 10.56
N ARG A 4 24.64 -9.00 9.54
CA ARG A 4 23.55 -8.00 9.73
C ARG A 4 22.30 -8.65 10.31
N ARG A 5 21.94 -9.87 9.89
CA ARG A 5 20.81 -10.63 10.46
C ARG A 5 21.08 -11.02 11.92
N GLN A 6 22.28 -11.50 12.23
CA GLN A 6 22.67 -11.82 13.61
C GLN A 6 22.66 -10.57 14.51
N ARG A 7 23.16 -9.41 14.04
CA ARG A 7 23.06 -8.14 14.80
C ARG A 7 21.61 -7.70 15.01
N GLN A 8 20.74 -7.85 14.03
CA GLN A 8 19.31 -7.52 14.22
C GLN A 8 18.63 -8.47 15.21
N MET A 9 18.95 -9.76 15.19
CA MET A 9 18.44 -10.72 16.17
C MET A 9 18.99 -10.49 17.59
N CYS A 10 20.22 -9.97 17.72
CA CYS A 10 20.81 -9.60 19.02
C CYS A 10 20.25 -8.28 19.59
N ILE A 11 19.69 -7.39 18.75
CA ILE A 11 19.17 -6.08 19.16
C ILE A 11 17.66 -6.15 19.44
N ARG A 12 16.94 -7.08 18.80
CA ARG A 12 15.48 -7.21 18.92
C ARG A 12 15.14 -8.47 19.71
N ASP A 13 14.53 -8.26 20.85
CA ASP A 13 14.15 -9.37 21.76
C ASP A 13 12.88 -10.07 21.31
N SER A 14 11.96 -9.32 20.72
CA SER A 14 10.63 -9.80 20.38
C SER A 14 10.06 -9.08 19.17
N PHE A 15 9.12 -9.74 18.51
CA PHE A 15 8.34 -9.21 17.42
C PHE A 15 6.86 -9.36 17.76
N TYR A 16 6.11 -8.30 17.57
CA TYR A 16 4.67 -8.37 17.59
C TYR A 16 4.15 -8.54 16.14
N ILE A 17 3.31 -9.53 15.92
CA ILE A 17 2.75 -9.88 14.62
C ILE A 17 1.28 -9.49 14.60
N GLY A 18 0.96 -8.37 13.99
CA GLY A 18 -0.41 -7.89 13.88
C GLY A 18 -0.59 -6.39 13.98
N GLU A 19 -1.83 -6.00 14.25
CA GLU A 19 -2.25 -4.61 14.37
C GLU A 19 -2.16 -4.17 15.84
N GLY A 20 -1.52 -3.02 16.07
CA GLY A 20 -1.10 -2.59 17.41
C GLY A 20 -2.24 -2.30 18.38
N GLU A 21 -3.40 -1.96 17.87
CA GLU A 21 -4.57 -1.56 18.64
C GLU A 21 -5.02 -2.65 19.62
N THR A 22 -4.80 -3.93 19.28
CA THR A 22 -5.25 -5.07 20.10
C THR A 22 -4.32 -5.37 21.25
N GLN A 23 -3.00 -5.27 21.08
CA GLN A 23 -2.02 -5.83 22.03
C GLN A 23 -1.00 -4.83 22.57
N TYR A 24 -0.86 -3.63 22.03
CA TYR A 24 0.14 -2.68 22.56
C TYR A 24 -0.14 -2.28 24.00
N ARG A 25 -1.41 -2.10 24.37
CA ARG A 25 -1.76 -1.77 25.76
C ARG A 25 -1.45 -2.93 26.71
N PRO A 26 -1.93 -4.17 26.48
CA PRO A 26 -1.53 -5.32 27.29
C PRO A 26 -0.01 -5.51 27.43
N LEU A 27 0.76 -5.32 26.35
CA LEU A 27 2.21 -5.41 26.38
C LEU A 27 2.86 -4.34 27.27
N ILE A 28 2.39 -3.08 27.13
CA ILE A 28 2.89 -1.96 27.94
C ILE A 28 2.53 -2.15 29.41
N ASP A 29 1.32 -2.60 29.71
CA ASP A 29 0.87 -2.84 31.08
C ASP A 29 1.67 -3.99 31.72
N LEU A 30 1.93 -5.06 30.97
CA LEU A 30 2.84 -6.13 31.41
C LEU A 30 4.24 -5.60 31.70
N TYR A 31 4.79 -4.75 30.82
CA TYR A 31 6.12 -4.16 31.03
C TYR A 31 6.17 -3.30 32.30
N LYS A 32 5.17 -2.45 32.53
CA LYS A 32 5.08 -1.64 33.77
C LYS A 32 5.03 -2.51 35.00
N LYS A 33 4.17 -3.54 35.01
CA LYS A 33 4.05 -4.51 36.09
C LYS A 33 5.38 -5.21 36.38
N CYS A 34 6.06 -5.70 35.36
CA CYS A 34 7.37 -6.34 35.51
C CYS A 34 8.43 -5.37 36.05
N ARG A 35 8.37 -4.09 35.74
CA ARG A 35 9.26 -3.07 36.33
C ARG A 35 8.98 -2.85 37.80
N GLU A 36 7.73 -2.76 38.21
CA GLU A 36 7.32 -2.63 39.63
C GLU A 36 7.75 -3.83 40.45
N GLU A 37 7.57 -5.03 39.88
CA GLU A 37 8.01 -6.31 40.50
C GLU A 37 9.53 -6.51 40.44
N LYS A 38 10.29 -5.60 39.80
CA LYS A 38 11.75 -5.73 39.57
C LYS A 38 12.15 -7.04 38.87
N VAL A 39 11.30 -7.50 37.96
CA VAL A 39 11.50 -8.71 37.15
C VAL A 39 12.63 -8.50 36.14
N GLY A 40 13.51 -9.50 36.00
CA GLY A 40 14.57 -9.47 35.01
C GLY A 40 14.07 -9.59 33.55
N ARG A 41 14.92 -9.15 32.58
CA ARG A 41 14.59 -9.14 31.15
C ARG A 41 14.08 -10.50 30.65
N GLU A 42 14.70 -11.57 31.05
CA GLU A 42 14.37 -12.90 30.54
C GLU A 42 12.97 -13.36 30.99
N GLU A 43 12.62 -13.14 32.25
CA GLU A 43 11.28 -13.45 32.73
C GLU A 43 10.21 -12.53 32.14
N PHE A 44 10.53 -11.24 31.89
CA PHE A 44 9.64 -10.37 31.13
C PHE A 44 9.37 -10.95 29.73
N LEU A 45 10.40 -11.42 29.03
CA LEU A 45 10.24 -12.01 27.71
C LEU A 45 9.42 -13.30 27.72
N ARG A 46 9.58 -14.17 28.78
CA ARG A 46 8.72 -15.35 28.96
C ARG A 46 7.26 -14.99 29.14
N ARG A 47 6.99 -13.96 29.94
CA ARG A 47 5.60 -13.47 30.10
C ARG A 47 5.06 -12.83 28.84
N ALA A 48 5.87 -12.04 28.13
CA ALA A 48 5.50 -11.41 26.88
C ALA A 48 5.22 -12.44 25.77
N ALA A 49 6.01 -13.52 25.67
CA ALA A 49 5.82 -14.60 24.70
C ALA A 49 4.46 -15.32 24.81
N LYS A 50 3.76 -15.17 25.94
CA LYS A 50 2.41 -15.73 26.15
C LYS A 50 1.29 -14.80 25.66
N LEU A 51 1.61 -13.55 25.31
CA LEU A 51 0.63 -12.63 24.74
C LEU A 51 0.33 -13.01 23.27
N PRO A 52 -0.92 -12.86 22.81
CA PRO A 52 -1.28 -13.08 21.41
C PRO A 52 -0.41 -12.25 20.46
N GLY A 53 -0.01 -12.85 19.34
CA GLY A 53 0.81 -12.19 18.31
C GLY A 53 2.28 -11.96 18.68
N MET A 54 2.72 -12.32 19.88
CA MET A 54 4.11 -12.12 20.30
C MET A 54 5.00 -13.28 19.88
N TYR A 55 6.07 -12.97 19.16
CA TYR A 55 7.15 -13.89 18.79
C TYR A 55 8.45 -13.49 19.47
N VAL A 56 8.99 -14.35 20.31
CA VAL A 56 10.28 -14.15 21.00
C VAL A 56 11.26 -15.21 20.48
N PRO A 57 12.12 -14.88 19.51
CA PRO A 57 12.95 -15.86 18.77
C PRO A 57 13.77 -16.81 19.65
N ARG A 58 14.28 -16.32 20.80
CA ARG A 58 15.11 -17.13 21.69
C ARG A 58 14.40 -18.34 22.31
N PHE A 59 13.07 -18.35 22.29
CA PHE A 59 12.27 -19.47 22.81
C PHE A 59 11.82 -20.43 21.71
N TYR A 60 12.49 -20.40 20.56
CA TYR A 60 12.25 -21.33 19.45
C TYR A 60 13.56 -21.90 18.96
N GLU A 61 13.52 -23.15 18.56
CA GLU A 61 14.62 -23.80 17.85
C GLU A 61 14.17 -24.21 16.45
N THR A 62 15.12 -24.13 15.52
CA THR A 62 14.92 -24.54 14.13
C THR A 62 15.91 -25.65 13.81
N ALA A 63 15.42 -26.81 13.40
CA ALA A 63 16.25 -27.85 12.82
C ALA A 63 16.15 -27.81 11.29
N TYR A 64 17.24 -28.18 10.62
CA TYR A 64 17.34 -28.17 9.16
C TYR A 64 17.64 -29.56 8.64
N HIS A 65 17.16 -29.89 7.45
CA HIS A 65 17.59 -31.02 6.65
C HIS A 65 18.99 -30.77 6.06
N GLU A 66 19.63 -31.81 5.52
CA GLU A 66 20.95 -31.70 4.89
C GLU A 66 20.96 -30.74 3.67
N ASP A 67 19.83 -30.60 2.99
CA ASP A 67 19.63 -29.69 1.86
C ASP A 67 19.37 -28.22 2.29
N GLY A 68 19.40 -27.93 3.62
CA GLY A 68 19.17 -26.60 4.19
C GLY A 68 17.69 -26.19 4.30
N THR A 69 16.75 -27.05 3.98
CA THR A 69 15.32 -26.80 4.23
C THR A 69 14.99 -27.01 5.71
N ILE A 70 13.94 -26.32 6.20
CA ILE A 70 13.52 -26.42 7.61
C ILE A 70 12.89 -27.80 7.86
N ALA A 71 13.52 -28.59 8.75
CA ALA A 71 12.99 -29.88 9.20
C ALA A 71 11.95 -29.70 10.33
N SER A 72 12.22 -28.80 11.27
CA SER A 72 11.28 -28.45 12.35
C SER A 72 11.48 -27.05 12.87
N PHE A 73 10.39 -26.47 13.35
CA PHE A 73 10.38 -25.20 14.08
C PHE A 73 9.46 -25.38 15.29
N ARG A 74 10.03 -25.30 16.50
CA ARG A 74 9.26 -25.58 17.71
C ARG A 74 9.66 -24.70 18.89
N PRO A 75 8.72 -24.41 19.83
CA PRO A 75 9.07 -23.75 21.07
C PRO A 75 9.97 -24.64 21.95
N THR A 76 10.84 -23.99 22.70
CA THR A 76 11.78 -24.66 23.65
C THR A 76 11.28 -24.66 25.08
N GLU A 77 10.24 -23.90 25.40
CA GLU A 77 9.69 -23.77 26.74
C GLU A 77 8.16 -24.04 26.73
N GLU A 78 7.68 -24.59 27.85
CA GLU A 78 6.27 -24.90 28.05
C GLU A 78 5.42 -23.62 28.12
N GLY A 79 4.23 -23.69 27.55
CA GLY A 79 3.28 -22.57 27.51
C GLY A 79 3.57 -21.52 26.43
N ILE A 80 4.60 -21.72 25.61
CA ILE A 80 4.85 -20.89 24.41
C ILE A 80 4.18 -21.53 23.20
N SER A 81 3.45 -20.73 22.44
CA SER A 81 2.69 -21.23 21.28
C SER A 81 3.61 -21.68 20.14
N ALA A 82 3.38 -22.86 19.59
CA ALA A 82 4.08 -23.33 18.39
C ALA A 82 3.74 -22.52 17.14
N THR A 83 2.61 -21.82 17.14
CA THR A 83 2.15 -21.00 16.01
C THR A 83 1.79 -19.61 16.47
N ILE A 84 2.42 -18.61 15.89
CA ILE A 84 2.09 -17.21 16.14
C ILE A 84 1.01 -16.78 15.14
N ARG A 85 -0.18 -16.50 15.66
CA ARG A 85 -1.28 -15.96 14.85
C ARG A 85 -1.18 -14.44 14.77
N LYS A 86 -1.42 -13.91 13.58
CA LYS A 86 -1.49 -12.46 13.37
C LYS A 86 -2.73 -11.90 14.05
N GLU A 87 -2.56 -10.89 14.89
CA GLU A 87 -3.65 -10.15 15.52
C GLU A 87 -4.26 -9.14 14.54
N LEU A 88 -5.57 -9.03 14.56
CA LEU A 88 -6.35 -8.20 13.64
C LEU A 88 -7.40 -7.38 14.39
N VAL A 89 -7.56 -6.13 13.98
CA VAL A 89 -8.74 -5.33 14.30
C VAL A 89 -9.83 -5.71 13.32
N THR A 90 -10.87 -6.38 13.78
CA THR A 90 -12.00 -6.83 12.94
C THR A 90 -12.98 -5.71 12.66
N ASP A 91 -13.23 -4.84 13.65
CA ASP A 91 -14.03 -3.64 13.51
C ASP A 91 -13.13 -2.40 13.62
N MET A 92 -13.05 -1.64 12.53
CA MET A 92 -12.25 -0.43 12.47
C MET A 92 -12.99 0.80 13.02
N THR A 93 -14.31 0.73 13.23
CA THR A 93 -15.15 1.84 13.66
C THR A 93 -14.76 2.33 15.04
N ASP A 94 -14.59 1.39 15.98
CA ASP A 94 -14.24 1.67 17.37
C ASP A 94 -12.72 1.67 17.63
N SER A 95 -11.90 1.42 16.61
CA SER A 95 -10.45 1.40 16.77
C SER A 95 -9.91 2.80 17.03
N PHE A 96 -8.90 2.90 17.92
CA PHE A 96 -8.23 4.16 18.21
C PHE A 96 -7.74 4.86 16.94
N TYR A 97 -8.02 6.17 16.85
CA TYR A 97 -7.51 7.03 15.79
C TYR A 97 -7.01 8.36 16.37
N PRO A 98 -5.84 8.87 15.98
CA PRO A 98 -5.25 10.08 16.54
C PRO A 98 -5.96 11.35 16.01
N MET A 99 -6.92 11.86 16.76
CA MET A 99 -7.70 13.05 16.40
C MET A 99 -6.94 14.37 16.57
N LYS A 100 -5.84 14.33 17.33
CA LYS A 100 -4.94 15.46 17.57
C LYS A 100 -3.51 15.04 17.32
N PRO A 101 -3.14 14.78 16.03
CA PRO A 101 -1.77 14.43 15.70
C PRO A 101 -0.82 15.59 16.03
N VAL A 102 0.42 15.24 16.39
CA VAL A 102 1.46 16.24 16.60
C VAL A 102 1.84 16.88 15.28
N VAL A 103 1.71 18.20 15.19
CA VAL A 103 2.10 18.98 14.02
C VAL A 103 3.53 19.46 14.21
N PRO A 104 4.49 19.10 13.34
CA PRO A 104 5.87 19.54 13.46
C PRO A 104 6.05 21.00 13.07
N TYR A 105 7.04 21.69 13.69
CA TYR A 105 7.39 23.07 13.33
C TYR A 105 8.06 23.20 11.97
N ILE A 106 8.76 22.13 11.54
CA ILE A 106 9.43 22.12 10.24
C ILE A 106 8.51 21.53 9.18
N LYS A 107 8.65 21.98 7.94
CA LYS A 107 7.93 21.40 6.82
C LYS A 107 8.32 19.94 6.60
N VAL A 108 7.36 19.05 6.55
CA VAL A 108 7.53 17.60 6.34
C VAL A 108 6.95 17.19 4.98
N THR A 109 7.36 16.02 4.48
CA THR A 109 6.90 15.51 3.19
C THR A 109 5.39 15.20 3.18
N GLN A 110 4.84 14.77 4.32
CA GLN A 110 3.43 14.41 4.49
C GLN A 110 2.71 15.44 5.39
N ASP A 111 2.71 16.70 4.95
CA ASP A 111 2.11 17.83 5.70
C ASP A 111 0.61 17.94 5.40
N ARG A 112 -0.15 16.95 5.89
CA ARG A 112 -1.59 16.79 5.60
C ARG A 112 -2.31 15.95 6.62
N VAL A 113 -3.64 16.09 6.69
CA VAL A 113 -4.50 15.11 7.36
C VAL A 113 -4.55 13.84 6.53
N VAL A 114 -4.38 12.68 7.17
CA VAL A 114 -4.51 11.38 6.52
C VAL A 114 -5.69 10.64 7.15
N LEU A 115 -6.65 10.20 6.34
CA LEU A 115 -7.77 9.35 6.76
C LEU A 115 -7.54 7.92 6.26
N GLU A 116 -7.35 6.99 7.15
CA GLU A 116 -7.32 5.55 6.81
C GLU A 116 -8.76 5.06 6.65
N ILE A 117 -9.20 4.93 5.37
CA ILE A 117 -10.58 4.58 5.03
C ILE A 117 -10.83 3.07 5.09
N GLN A 118 -9.81 2.27 4.76
CA GLN A 118 -9.87 0.81 4.81
C GLN A 118 -8.50 0.19 4.98
N ARG A 119 -8.46 -1.04 5.48
CA ARG A 119 -7.29 -1.94 5.51
C ARG A 119 -7.53 -3.16 4.64
N GLY A 120 -6.45 -3.66 4.04
CA GLY A 120 -6.49 -4.78 3.12
C GLY A 120 -6.78 -4.37 1.68
N CYS A 121 -6.83 -5.36 0.80
CA CYS A 121 -7.13 -5.18 -0.62
C CYS A 121 -7.83 -6.43 -1.15
N ILE A 122 -8.92 -6.26 -1.90
CA ILE A 122 -9.68 -7.37 -2.52
C ILE A 122 -8.96 -7.98 -3.71
N ARG A 123 -7.95 -7.27 -4.25
CA ARG A 123 -7.22 -7.69 -5.45
C ARG A 123 -6.25 -8.82 -5.13
N GLY A 124 -5.96 -9.63 -6.11
CA GLY A 124 -5.12 -10.83 -5.97
C GLY A 124 -3.78 -10.75 -6.68
N CYS A 125 -3.18 -9.55 -6.82
CA CYS A 125 -1.90 -9.39 -7.50
C CYS A 125 -0.83 -10.30 -6.89
N ARG A 126 -0.23 -11.19 -7.70
CA ARG A 126 0.66 -12.28 -7.23
C ARG A 126 1.98 -11.80 -6.65
N PHE A 127 2.39 -10.58 -6.94
CA PHE A 127 3.61 -9.96 -6.41
C PHE A 127 3.38 -9.14 -5.13
N CYS A 128 2.12 -8.81 -4.81
CA CYS A 128 1.81 -7.79 -3.81
C CYS A 128 1.76 -8.37 -2.39
N GLN A 129 2.79 -8.12 -1.59
CA GLN A 129 2.85 -8.55 -0.20
C GLN A 129 1.78 -7.87 0.67
N ALA A 130 1.56 -6.57 0.48
CA ALA A 130 0.55 -5.82 1.23
C ALA A 130 -0.86 -6.39 1.00
N GLY A 131 -1.20 -6.75 -0.27
CA GLY A 131 -2.47 -7.37 -0.60
C GLY A 131 -2.68 -8.75 0.05
N GLN A 132 -1.61 -9.43 0.46
CA GLN A 132 -1.69 -10.71 1.19
C GLN A 132 -1.70 -10.50 2.71
N LEU A 133 -0.79 -9.66 3.22
CA LEU A 133 -0.60 -9.49 4.66
C LEU A 133 -1.76 -8.75 5.35
N TYR A 134 -2.41 -7.80 4.67
CA TYR A 134 -3.46 -6.98 5.29
C TYR A 134 -4.89 -7.50 5.05
N ARG A 135 -5.05 -8.75 4.61
CA ARG A 135 -6.35 -9.42 4.58
C ARG A 135 -6.86 -9.76 5.98
N PRO A 136 -8.20 -9.78 6.17
CA PRO A 136 -9.30 -9.44 5.26
C PRO A 136 -9.40 -7.94 4.99
N VAL A 137 -10.21 -7.55 3.98
CA VAL A 137 -10.58 -6.15 3.77
C VAL A 137 -11.53 -5.72 4.88
N ARG A 138 -11.27 -4.56 5.46
CA ARG A 138 -12.10 -3.94 6.50
C ARG A 138 -12.21 -2.47 6.22
N GLU A 139 -13.42 -1.99 6.12
CA GLU A 139 -13.74 -0.60 5.89
C GLU A 139 -14.06 0.11 7.21
N ARG A 140 -13.73 1.38 7.30
CA ARG A 140 -14.18 2.23 8.39
C ARG A 140 -15.50 2.85 7.99
N ASP A 141 -16.40 2.99 8.96
CA ASP A 141 -17.71 3.61 8.75
C ASP A 141 -17.57 5.05 8.23
N VAL A 142 -18.41 5.43 7.27
CA VAL A 142 -18.33 6.71 6.59
C VAL A 142 -18.64 7.89 7.52
N GLU A 143 -19.57 7.75 8.46
CA GLU A 143 -19.91 8.80 9.41
C GLU A 143 -18.77 9.04 10.40
N VAL A 144 -18.07 7.97 10.78
CA VAL A 144 -16.85 8.07 11.60
C VAL A 144 -15.74 8.81 10.84
N LEU A 145 -15.57 8.52 9.55
CA LEU A 145 -14.59 9.21 8.71
C LEU A 145 -14.91 10.68 8.52
N LYS A 146 -16.18 11.04 8.30
CA LYS A 146 -16.64 12.43 8.24
C LYS A 146 -16.30 13.20 9.52
N LYS A 147 -16.59 12.61 10.68
CA LYS A 147 -16.24 13.17 11.98
C LYS A 147 -14.72 13.35 12.13
N TYR A 148 -13.94 12.33 11.81
CA TYR A 148 -12.48 12.36 11.93
C TYR A 148 -11.86 13.44 11.02
N ALA A 149 -12.34 13.57 9.79
CA ALA A 149 -11.89 14.60 8.86
C ALA A 149 -12.02 15.99 9.48
N MET A 150 -13.21 16.32 9.98
CA MET A 150 -13.50 17.64 10.51
C MET A 150 -12.73 17.95 11.80
N GLU A 151 -12.63 16.99 12.72
CA GLU A 151 -11.90 17.18 13.97
C GLU A 151 -10.38 17.29 13.72
N MET A 152 -9.81 16.48 12.85
CA MET A 152 -8.37 16.55 12.54
C MET A 152 -8.01 17.85 11.81
N LEU A 153 -8.80 18.28 10.82
CA LEU A 153 -8.60 19.57 10.15
C LEU A 153 -8.66 20.73 11.14
N LYS A 154 -9.64 20.73 12.06
CA LYS A 154 -9.77 21.73 13.11
C LYS A 154 -8.57 21.74 14.08
N ASN A 155 -8.05 20.56 14.44
CA ASN A 155 -6.98 20.43 15.42
C ASN A 155 -5.58 20.69 14.87
N THR A 156 -5.38 20.54 13.54
CA THR A 156 -4.06 20.64 12.89
C THR A 156 -3.88 21.91 12.05
N GLY A 157 -4.97 22.44 11.49
CA GLY A 157 -4.89 23.55 10.54
C GLY A 157 -4.28 23.17 9.17
N HIS A 158 -4.15 21.89 8.83
CA HIS A 158 -3.66 21.48 7.52
C HIS A 158 -4.60 21.89 6.39
N GLU A 159 -4.01 22.23 5.24
CA GLU A 159 -4.71 22.64 4.01
C GLU A 159 -4.87 21.49 3.00
N GLU A 160 -4.55 20.26 3.40
CA GLU A 160 -4.72 19.07 2.58
C GLU A 160 -5.23 17.90 3.42
N ILE A 161 -6.16 17.12 2.85
CA ILE A 161 -6.64 15.86 3.38
C ILE A 161 -6.40 14.74 2.36
N SER A 162 -5.87 13.61 2.80
CA SER A 162 -5.56 12.46 1.96
C SER A 162 -6.27 11.22 2.47
N LEU A 163 -6.91 10.46 1.56
CA LEU A 163 -7.51 9.17 1.88
C LEU A 163 -6.46 8.07 1.76
N SER A 164 -6.26 7.31 2.83
CA SER A 164 -5.24 6.24 2.86
C SER A 164 -5.88 4.87 2.80
N SER A 165 -5.44 4.07 1.82
CA SER A 165 -5.76 2.65 1.68
C SER A 165 -4.81 1.99 0.68
N LEU A 166 -4.90 0.66 0.52
CA LEU A 166 -4.21 -0.07 -0.55
C LEU A 166 -4.93 0.05 -1.90
N SER A 167 -6.20 0.44 -1.90
CA SER A 167 -7.02 0.66 -3.12
C SER A 167 -8.21 1.55 -2.75
N SER A 168 -8.04 2.86 -2.85
CA SER A 168 -9.08 3.82 -2.43
C SER A 168 -10.34 3.72 -3.27
N SER A 169 -10.22 3.36 -4.53
CA SER A 169 -11.36 3.15 -5.44
C SER A 169 -12.26 1.96 -5.05
N ASP A 170 -11.75 1.02 -4.24
CA ASP A 170 -12.50 -0.16 -3.81
C ASP A 170 -13.27 0.08 -2.48
N TYR A 171 -13.17 1.27 -1.89
CA TYR A 171 -13.96 1.62 -0.70
C TYR A 171 -15.42 1.81 -1.07
N SER A 172 -16.33 1.05 -0.43
CA SER A 172 -17.74 0.95 -0.83
C SER A 172 -18.52 2.27 -0.74
N LYS A 173 -18.12 3.17 0.17
CA LYS A 173 -18.75 4.47 0.41
C LYS A 173 -17.92 5.65 -0.11
N LEU A 174 -17.02 5.42 -1.07
CA LEU A 174 -16.16 6.48 -1.61
C LEU A 174 -16.94 7.67 -2.16
N PRO A 175 -17.98 7.50 -3.00
CA PRO A 175 -18.74 8.64 -3.52
C PRO A 175 -19.34 9.52 -2.42
N GLU A 176 -19.97 8.90 -1.43
CA GLU A 176 -20.59 9.60 -0.30
C GLU A 176 -19.55 10.39 0.53
N LEU A 177 -18.39 9.78 0.79
CA LEU A 177 -17.31 10.42 1.52
C LEU A 177 -16.75 11.61 0.73
N ILE A 178 -16.57 11.46 -0.59
CA ILE A 178 -16.05 12.54 -1.46
C ILE A 178 -17.05 13.70 -1.51
N ASP A 179 -18.33 13.45 -1.69
CA ASP A 179 -19.36 14.50 -1.73
C ASP A 179 -19.34 15.35 -0.44
N PHE A 180 -19.27 14.71 0.73
CA PHE A 180 -19.14 15.39 1.99
C PHE A 180 -17.82 16.19 2.10
N LEU A 181 -16.71 15.57 1.76
CA LEU A 181 -15.40 16.25 1.85
C LEU A 181 -15.32 17.44 0.88
N MET A 182 -15.88 17.34 -0.32
CA MET A 182 -15.92 18.44 -1.27
C MET A 182 -16.73 19.62 -0.74
N GLU A 183 -17.91 19.36 -0.18
CA GLU A 183 -18.73 20.42 0.42
C GLU A 183 -17.99 21.17 1.51
N GLU A 184 -17.33 20.45 2.43
CA GLU A 184 -16.66 21.05 3.58
C GLU A 184 -15.29 21.65 3.26
N CYS A 185 -14.52 20.98 2.38
CA CYS A 185 -13.16 21.42 2.03
C CYS A 185 -13.17 22.62 1.08
N ASN A 186 -14.12 22.70 0.13
CA ASN A 186 -14.25 23.86 -0.78
C ASN A 186 -14.53 25.15 0.00
N LYS A 187 -15.38 25.11 1.02
CA LYS A 187 -15.66 26.27 1.90
C LYS A 187 -14.39 26.81 2.58
N ARG A 188 -13.36 26.02 2.70
CA ARG A 188 -12.13 26.29 3.47
C ARG A 188 -10.87 26.30 2.61
N HIS A 189 -10.99 26.10 1.29
CA HIS A 189 -9.86 25.98 0.35
C HIS A 189 -8.89 24.84 0.70
N ILE A 190 -9.39 23.71 1.22
CA ILE A 190 -8.62 22.53 1.58
C ILE A 190 -8.56 21.57 0.40
N ASN A 191 -7.36 21.12 0.04
CA ASN A 191 -7.14 20.17 -1.04
C ASN A 191 -7.49 18.74 -0.62
N ILE A 192 -8.10 17.95 -1.53
CA ILE A 192 -8.34 16.53 -1.34
C ILE A 192 -7.38 15.73 -2.22
N SER A 193 -6.66 14.79 -1.63
CA SER A 193 -5.74 13.90 -2.31
C SER A 193 -6.25 12.46 -2.24
N LEU A 194 -6.35 11.80 -3.39
CA LEU A 194 -6.78 10.41 -3.54
C LEU A 194 -5.62 9.55 -4.04
N PRO A 195 -4.71 9.11 -3.18
CA PRO A 195 -3.68 8.17 -3.57
C PRO A 195 -4.28 6.78 -3.85
N SER A 196 -3.54 5.95 -4.57
CA SER A 196 -3.92 4.54 -4.83
C SER A 196 -5.22 4.35 -5.62
N LEU A 197 -5.52 5.28 -6.53
CA LEU A 197 -6.60 5.11 -7.49
C LEU A 197 -6.23 4.05 -8.52
N ARG A 198 -7.19 3.17 -8.80
CA ARG A 198 -7.09 2.21 -9.90
C ARG A 198 -7.75 2.77 -11.15
N ILE A 199 -7.16 2.48 -12.30
CA ILE A 199 -7.67 2.96 -13.59
C ILE A 199 -9.01 2.33 -13.97
N ASP A 200 -9.28 1.10 -13.55
CA ASP A 200 -10.55 0.38 -13.77
C ASP A 200 -11.71 0.90 -12.92
N ALA A 201 -11.42 1.61 -11.85
CA ALA A 201 -12.42 2.25 -10.99
C ALA A 201 -12.39 3.78 -11.10
N PHE A 202 -11.78 4.28 -12.18
CA PHE A 202 -11.73 5.70 -12.46
C PHE A 202 -13.11 6.19 -12.90
N SER A 203 -13.69 7.10 -12.13
CA SER A 203 -14.98 7.75 -12.44
C SER A 203 -14.74 9.23 -12.65
N LEU A 204 -15.17 9.75 -13.82
CA LEU A 204 -15.14 11.18 -14.09
C LEU A 204 -15.93 11.98 -13.06
N ASP A 205 -17.05 11.44 -12.59
CA ASP A 205 -17.91 12.10 -11.60
C ASP A 205 -17.17 12.34 -10.28
N VAL A 206 -16.47 11.35 -9.78
CA VAL A 206 -15.65 11.48 -8.55
C VAL A 206 -14.46 12.41 -8.79
N MET A 207 -13.80 12.27 -9.94
CA MET A 207 -12.56 13.01 -10.18
C MET A 207 -12.80 14.47 -10.58
N SER A 208 -13.86 14.79 -11.31
CA SER A 208 -14.21 16.18 -11.62
C SER A 208 -14.47 16.98 -10.35
N LYS A 209 -15.15 16.38 -9.38
CA LYS A 209 -15.39 17.02 -8.07
C LYS A 209 -14.09 17.37 -7.34
N VAL A 210 -13.09 16.47 -7.34
CA VAL A 210 -11.81 16.68 -6.65
C VAL A 210 -10.89 17.68 -7.35
N GLN A 211 -11.10 17.95 -8.64
CA GLN A 211 -10.23 18.82 -9.45
C GLN A 211 -10.40 20.32 -9.24
N ASP A 212 -11.54 20.77 -8.74
CA ASP A 212 -11.85 22.19 -8.65
C ASP A 212 -10.86 22.98 -7.79
N VAL A 213 -10.08 22.30 -6.94
CA VAL A 213 -9.14 22.94 -6.03
C VAL A 213 -7.70 22.93 -6.57
N LYS A 214 -7.19 21.81 -7.11
CA LYS A 214 -5.83 21.73 -7.70
C LYS A 214 -5.65 20.50 -8.59
N LYS A 215 -5.30 20.70 -9.87
CA LYS A 215 -4.97 19.58 -10.79
C LYS A 215 -3.62 18.98 -10.43
N SER A 216 -3.62 17.77 -9.86
CA SER A 216 -2.44 16.94 -9.67
C SER A 216 -2.23 16.02 -10.89
N SER A 217 -1.00 15.50 -11.09
CA SER A 217 -0.77 14.45 -12.09
C SER A 217 -1.48 13.16 -11.69
N LEU A 218 -2.15 12.50 -12.64
CA LEU A 218 -2.70 11.17 -12.43
C LEU A 218 -1.60 10.12 -12.47
N THR A 219 -1.71 9.14 -11.61
CA THR A 219 -0.77 8.01 -11.55
C THR A 219 -1.55 6.72 -11.65
N PHE A 220 -1.20 5.89 -12.62
CA PHE A 220 -1.74 4.56 -12.81
C PHE A 220 -0.64 3.51 -12.75
N ALA A 221 -0.98 2.30 -12.36
CA ALA A 221 -0.04 1.21 -12.23
C ALA A 221 -0.48 -0.02 -13.02
N PRO A 222 -0.27 -0.07 -14.35
CA PRO A 222 -0.49 -1.28 -15.15
C PRO A 222 0.39 -2.44 -14.70
N GLU A 223 1.58 -2.15 -14.19
CA GLU A 223 2.64 -3.06 -13.72
C GLU A 223 3.33 -3.85 -14.82
N ALA A 224 2.66 -4.17 -15.93
CA ALA A 224 3.22 -4.87 -17.09
C ALA A 224 2.72 -4.29 -18.40
N GLY A 225 3.56 -4.31 -19.45
CA GLY A 225 3.25 -3.75 -20.75
C GLY A 225 2.23 -4.58 -21.53
N SER A 226 2.40 -5.89 -21.55
CA SER A 226 1.53 -6.81 -22.30
C SER A 226 0.33 -7.30 -21.48
N GLN A 227 -0.76 -7.65 -22.18
CA GLN A 227 -1.92 -8.29 -21.54
C GLN A 227 -1.54 -9.62 -20.91
N ARG A 228 -0.78 -10.45 -21.64
CA ARG A 228 -0.29 -11.74 -21.15
C ARG A 228 0.38 -11.62 -19.79
N LEU A 229 1.29 -10.67 -19.64
CA LEU A 229 2.04 -10.51 -18.39
C LEU A 229 1.17 -9.91 -17.27
N ARG A 230 0.21 -9.02 -17.60
CA ARG A 230 -0.80 -8.56 -16.64
C ARG A 230 -1.65 -9.70 -16.10
N ASP A 231 -1.97 -10.70 -16.93
CA ASP A 231 -2.71 -11.89 -16.50
C ASP A 231 -1.82 -12.82 -15.65
N VAL A 232 -0.54 -13.00 -16.02
CA VAL A 232 0.43 -13.74 -15.20
C VAL A 232 0.55 -13.18 -13.80
N ILE A 233 0.65 -11.86 -13.65
CA ILE A 233 0.73 -11.20 -12.32
C ILE A 233 -0.62 -11.03 -11.63
N ASN A 234 -1.71 -11.46 -12.27
CA ASN A 234 -3.10 -11.31 -11.81
C ASN A 234 -3.45 -9.85 -11.47
N LYS A 235 -3.10 -8.92 -12.37
CA LYS A 235 -3.41 -7.50 -12.17
C LYS A 235 -4.89 -7.19 -12.39
N GLY A 236 -5.56 -7.98 -13.23
CA GLY A 236 -6.98 -7.83 -13.55
C GLY A 236 -7.30 -6.53 -14.31
N LEU A 237 -6.38 -6.09 -15.18
CA LEU A 237 -6.54 -4.90 -16.04
C LEU A 237 -6.38 -5.31 -17.49
N THR A 238 -7.40 -5.08 -18.33
CA THR A 238 -7.30 -5.24 -19.78
C THR A 238 -6.76 -3.96 -20.43
N GLU A 239 -6.26 -4.09 -21.66
CA GLU A 239 -5.80 -2.92 -22.42
C GLU A 239 -6.95 -1.94 -22.65
N GLU A 240 -8.15 -2.44 -23.00
CA GLU A 240 -9.34 -1.61 -23.21
C GLU A 240 -9.68 -0.78 -21.97
N VAL A 241 -9.63 -1.40 -20.78
CA VAL A 241 -9.90 -0.71 -19.51
C VAL A 241 -8.86 0.38 -19.25
N ILE A 242 -7.58 0.11 -19.56
CA ILE A 242 -6.51 1.11 -19.41
C ILE A 242 -6.72 2.28 -20.36
N LEU A 243 -7.02 2.02 -21.63
CA LEU A 243 -7.24 3.06 -22.64
C LEU A 243 -8.51 3.86 -22.32
N HIS A 244 -9.60 3.20 -21.96
CA HIS A 244 -10.84 3.85 -21.54
C HIS A 244 -10.65 4.76 -20.32
N GLY A 245 -10.01 4.28 -19.26
CA GLY A 245 -9.71 5.11 -18.08
C GLY A 245 -8.80 6.29 -18.39
N SER A 246 -7.88 6.12 -19.35
CA SER A 246 -7.02 7.21 -19.84
C SER A 246 -7.81 8.24 -20.64
N ALA A 247 -8.74 7.80 -21.51
CA ALA A 247 -9.65 8.68 -22.26
C ALA A 247 -10.48 9.55 -21.31
N LEU A 248 -11.12 8.93 -20.30
CA LEU A 248 -11.86 9.64 -19.28
C LEU A 248 -11.01 10.70 -18.57
N ALA A 249 -9.76 10.35 -18.25
CA ALA A 249 -8.83 11.30 -17.63
C ALA A 249 -8.56 12.50 -18.54
N PHE A 250 -8.34 12.27 -19.83
CA PHE A 250 -8.09 13.34 -20.82
C PHE A 250 -9.33 14.22 -21.07
N GLU A 251 -10.54 13.63 -21.12
CA GLU A 251 -11.81 14.36 -21.15
C GLU A 251 -11.97 15.27 -19.94
N GLY A 252 -11.57 14.79 -18.76
CA GLY A 252 -11.51 15.56 -17.53
C GLY A 252 -10.44 16.64 -17.50
N GLY A 253 -9.64 16.79 -18.59
CA GLY A 253 -8.66 17.86 -18.76
C GLY A 253 -7.28 17.58 -18.19
N TRP A 254 -6.94 16.34 -17.83
CA TRP A 254 -5.58 15.96 -17.53
C TRP A 254 -4.76 15.88 -18.82
N THR A 255 -3.56 16.41 -18.79
CA THR A 255 -2.60 16.34 -19.89
C THR A 255 -1.33 15.60 -19.50
N ARG A 256 -1.24 15.17 -18.23
CA ARG A 256 -0.08 14.45 -17.71
C ARG A 256 -0.52 13.19 -16.95
N VAL A 257 -0.05 12.04 -17.43
CA VAL A 257 -0.29 10.73 -16.82
C VAL A 257 1.04 10.07 -16.50
N LYS A 258 1.19 9.59 -15.28
CA LYS A 258 2.33 8.79 -14.84
C LYS A 258 1.94 7.31 -14.77
N LEU A 259 2.76 6.45 -15.37
CA LEU A 259 2.55 5.01 -15.42
C LEU A 259 3.65 4.30 -14.64
N TYR A 260 3.27 3.36 -13.78
CA TYR A 260 4.22 2.49 -13.09
C TYR A 260 4.22 1.10 -13.71
N PHE A 261 5.46 0.60 -13.94
CA PHE A 261 5.70 -0.75 -14.41
C PHE A 261 6.76 -1.44 -13.57
N MET A 262 6.74 -2.76 -13.57
CA MET A 262 7.81 -3.59 -13.02
C MET A 262 8.44 -4.44 -14.13
N LEU A 263 9.76 -4.52 -14.11
CA LEU A 263 10.60 -5.40 -14.96
C LEU A 263 11.04 -6.63 -14.16
N GLY A 264 11.28 -7.75 -14.85
CA GLY A 264 11.75 -8.97 -14.22
C GLY A 264 10.67 -9.80 -13.55
N HIS A 265 9.43 -9.66 -13.98
CA HIS A 265 8.36 -10.55 -13.54
C HIS A 265 8.63 -12.02 -13.96
N PRO A 266 8.12 -13.01 -13.19
CA PRO A 266 8.16 -14.40 -13.64
C PRO A 266 7.56 -14.55 -15.04
N THR A 267 8.26 -15.26 -15.92
CA THR A 267 7.90 -15.52 -17.33
C THR A 267 7.93 -14.31 -18.27
N GLU A 268 8.52 -13.19 -17.86
CA GLU A 268 8.66 -11.99 -18.70
C GLU A 268 9.51 -12.28 -19.94
N THR A 269 9.07 -11.80 -21.10
CA THR A 269 9.78 -11.85 -22.38
C THR A 269 10.14 -10.43 -22.86
N GLU A 270 10.97 -10.32 -23.90
CA GLU A 270 11.30 -9.02 -24.50
C GLU A 270 10.06 -8.32 -25.07
N GLU A 271 9.12 -9.07 -25.66
CA GLU A 271 7.86 -8.51 -26.16
C GLU A 271 7.05 -7.87 -25.02
N ASP A 272 7.04 -8.47 -23.83
CA ASP A 272 6.37 -7.89 -22.67
C ASP A 272 7.00 -6.56 -22.25
N ILE A 273 8.33 -6.48 -22.33
CA ILE A 273 9.08 -5.25 -22.00
C ILE A 273 8.80 -4.17 -23.06
N ARG A 274 8.91 -4.50 -24.35
CA ARG A 274 8.58 -3.59 -25.46
C ARG A 274 7.11 -3.14 -25.40
N GLY A 275 6.22 -3.98 -24.94
CA GLY A 275 4.83 -3.67 -24.67
C GLY A 275 4.61 -2.48 -23.71
N ILE A 276 5.60 -2.11 -22.91
CA ILE A 276 5.56 -0.90 -22.05
C ILE A 276 5.53 0.36 -22.92
N ALA A 277 6.44 0.44 -23.91
CA ALA A 277 6.48 1.55 -24.85
C ALA A 277 5.22 1.58 -25.73
N GLU A 278 4.79 0.42 -26.23
CA GLU A 278 3.58 0.31 -27.06
C GLU A 278 2.33 0.77 -26.31
N LEU A 279 2.10 0.29 -25.08
CA LEU A 279 0.97 0.73 -24.26
C LEU A 279 1.03 2.22 -23.95
N SER A 280 2.22 2.75 -23.66
CA SER A 280 2.41 4.19 -23.41
C SER A 280 2.08 5.04 -24.66
N ASN A 281 2.48 4.57 -25.84
CA ASN A 281 2.14 5.21 -27.13
C ASN A 281 0.64 5.15 -27.42
N LYS A 282 -0.03 4.02 -27.16
CA LYS A 282 -1.50 3.90 -27.30
C LYS A 282 -2.23 4.87 -26.37
N ILE A 283 -1.78 5.00 -25.12
CA ILE A 283 -2.33 5.99 -24.18
C ILE A 283 -2.11 7.41 -24.69
N ALA A 284 -0.94 7.73 -25.24
CA ALA A 284 -0.69 9.02 -25.84
C ALA A 284 -1.58 9.30 -27.07
N ALA A 285 -1.78 8.29 -27.93
CA ALA A 285 -2.69 8.39 -29.08
C ALA A 285 -4.14 8.65 -28.62
N THR A 286 -4.60 7.97 -27.58
CA THR A 286 -5.94 8.16 -27.00
C THR A 286 -6.22 9.63 -26.65
N PHE A 287 -5.20 10.40 -26.20
CA PHE A 287 -5.37 11.84 -25.97
C PHE A 287 -5.78 12.59 -27.24
N PHE A 288 -5.13 12.27 -28.36
CA PHE A 288 -5.40 12.94 -29.63
C PHE A 288 -6.74 12.51 -30.24
N ASP A 289 -7.20 11.32 -29.96
CA ASP A 289 -8.49 10.81 -30.40
C ASP A 289 -9.65 11.37 -29.56
N THR A 290 -9.42 11.58 -28.27
CA THR A 290 -10.45 11.96 -27.29
C THR A 290 -10.61 13.49 -27.18
N VAL A 291 -9.48 14.23 -27.15
CA VAL A 291 -9.52 15.69 -26.90
C VAL A 291 -9.56 16.48 -28.19
N PRO A 292 -10.62 17.27 -28.48
CA PRO A 292 -10.70 18.13 -29.64
C PRO A 292 -9.54 19.12 -29.74
N LYS A 293 -9.09 19.45 -30.95
CA LYS A 293 -7.93 20.35 -31.19
C LYS A 293 -8.05 21.68 -30.44
N GLU A 294 -9.24 22.23 -30.41
CA GLU A 294 -9.57 23.51 -29.78
C GLU A 294 -9.40 23.50 -28.26
N LYS A 295 -9.52 22.32 -27.63
CA LYS A 295 -9.39 22.13 -26.18
C LYS A 295 -8.00 21.71 -25.75
N ARG A 296 -7.07 21.47 -26.69
CA ARG A 296 -5.70 21.02 -26.35
C ARG A 296 -4.86 22.20 -25.88
N VAL A 297 -4.72 22.36 -24.58
CA VAL A 297 -3.83 23.37 -24.00
C VAL A 297 -2.38 23.06 -24.41
N ASN A 298 -1.78 23.97 -25.18
CA ASN A 298 -0.44 23.84 -25.79
C ASN A 298 -0.22 22.59 -26.67
N GLY A 299 -1.28 21.87 -27.06
CA GLY A 299 -1.23 20.72 -27.98
C GLY A 299 -0.36 19.56 -27.51
N ARG A 300 -0.02 19.47 -26.21
CA ARG A 300 0.92 18.47 -25.66
C ARG A 300 0.26 17.59 -24.60
N VAL A 301 0.49 16.29 -24.73
CA VAL A 301 0.27 15.30 -23.67
C VAL A 301 1.62 14.84 -23.15
N GLN A 302 1.70 14.54 -21.86
CA GLN A 302 2.90 14.01 -21.24
C GLN A 302 2.59 12.67 -20.59
N ILE A 303 3.15 11.59 -21.14
CA ILE A 303 3.14 10.26 -20.52
C ILE A 303 4.51 10.04 -19.89
N VAL A 304 4.52 9.77 -18.61
CA VAL A 304 5.76 9.50 -17.83
C VAL A 304 5.74 8.06 -17.37
N THR A 305 6.63 7.23 -17.91
CA THR A 305 6.83 5.86 -17.44
C THR A 305 7.85 5.85 -16.31
N SER A 306 7.58 5.06 -15.29
CA SER A 306 8.50 4.81 -14.18
C SER A 306 8.57 3.31 -13.99
N THR A 307 9.77 2.75 -14.16
CA THR A 307 10.02 1.32 -14.00
C THR A 307 10.71 1.02 -12.67
N SER A 308 10.34 -0.10 -12.08
CA SER A 308 11.02 -0.70 -10.93
C SER A 308 11.25 -2.17 -11.22
N PHE A 309 12.08 -2.84 -10.42
CA PHE A 309 12.30 -4.27 -10.60
C PHE A 309 11.47 -5.10 -9.64
N PHE A 310 10.99 -6.23 -10.12
CA PHE A 310 10.34 -7.25 -9.32
C PHE A 310 11.30 -7.79 -8.25
N VAL A 311 10.81 -7.83 -7.02
CA VAL A 311 11.49 -8.46 -5.89
C VAL A 311 10.54 -9.49 -5.28
N PRO A 312 10.92 -10.78 -5.24
CA PRO A 312 10.11 -11.80 -4.59
C PRO A 312 9.93 -11.45 -3.11
N LYS A 313 8.68 -11.46 -2.65
CA LYS A 313 8.34 -11.07 -1.28
C LYS A 313 7.70 -12.25 -0.56
N PRO A 314 8.05 -12.48 0.72
CA PRO A 314 7.44 -13.54 1.53
C PRO A 314 5.91 -13.43 1.56
N PHE A 315 5.24 -14.55 1.68
CA PHE A 315 3.77 -14.71 1.73
C PHE A 315 3.04 -14.36 0.44
N THR A 316 3.73 -14.09 -0.66
CA THR A 316 3.12 -13.87 -1.97
C THR A 316 3.18 -15.15 -2.80
N PRO A 317 2.27 -15.34 -3.80
CA PRO A 317 2.39 -16.44 -4.75
C PRO A 317 3.74 -16.50 -5.46
N PHE A 318 4.40 -15.34 -5.67
CA PHE A 318 5.70 -15.23 -6.31
C PHE A 318 6.89 -15.27 -5.36
N GLN A 319 6.70 -15.68 -4.10
CA GLN A 319 7.78 -15.67 -3.09
C GLN A 319 8.99 -16.55 -3.45
N TRP A 320 8.80 -17.56 -4.27
CA TRP A 320 9.84 -18.50 -4.70
C TRP A 320 10.32 -18.27 -6.13
N ALA A 321 9.80 -17.22 -6.79
CA ALA A 321 10.27 -16.87 -8.13
C ALA A 321 11.70 -16.29 -8.08
N PRO A 322 12.52 -16.51 -9.10
CA PRO A 322 13.83 -15.89 -9.18
C PRO A 322 13.73 -14.38 -9.33
N GLN A 323 14.69 -13.66 -8.81
CA GLN A 323 14.91 -12.25 -9.08
C GLN A 323 15.88 -12.09 -10.25
N CYS A 324 15.75 -11.01 -11.01
CA CYS A 324 16.69 -10.66 -12.06
C CYS A 324 18.14 -10.68 -11.59
N THR A 325 19.04 -11.17 -12.44
CA THR A 325 20.49 -11.05 -12.24
C THR A 325 20.95 -9.60 -12.37
N LYS A 326 22.19 -9.34 -12.00
CA LYS A 326 22.77 -7.99 -12.12
C LYS A 326 22.84 -7.54 -13.59
N GLU A 327 23.15 -8.47 -14.48
CA GLU A 327 23.26 -8.25 -15.91
C GLU A 327 21.88 -7.90 -16.50
N GLU A 328 20.85 -8.66 -16.20
CA GLU A 328 19.47 -8.37 -16.59
C GLU A 328 18.96 -7.02 -16.06
N PHE A 329 19.41 -6.62 -14.86
CA PHE A 329 19.10 -5.29 -14.32
C PHE A 329 19.66 -4.14 -15.17
N VAL A 330 20.76 -4.36 -15.83
CA VAL A 330 21.39 -3.36 -16.71
C VAL A 330 20.74 -3.37 -18.10
N GLU A 331 20.45 -4.56 -18.65
CA GLU A 331 19.98 -4.71 -20.03
C GLU A 331 18.51 -4.38 -20.22
N LYS A 332 17.61 -4.88 -19.35
CA LYS A 332 16.16 -4.75 -19.51
C LYS A 332 15.65 -3.30 -19.65
N PRO A 333 16.16 -2.28 -18.92
CA PRO A 333 15.71 -0.91 -19.10
C PRO A 333 15.96 -0.32 -20.50
N TYR A 334 16.93 -0.83 -21.24
CA TYR A 334 17.20 -0.38 -22.62
C TYR A 334 16.23 -0.96 -23.66
N LEU A 335 15.39 -1.91 -23.27
CA LEU A 335 14.37 -2.49 -24.14
C LEU A 335 13.00 -1.77 -24.06
N THR A 336 12.86 -0.81 -23.11
CA THR A 336 11.59 -0.09 -22.86
C THR A 336 11.43 1.16 -23.71
#